data_2ab43bb655501c4bd8ccf14c5047f3c1
#
_entry.id   2ab43bb655501c4bd8ccf14c5047f3c1
#
_cell.length_a   1.000
_cell.length_b   1.000
_cell.length_c   1.000
_cell.angle_alpha   90.00
_cell.angle_beta   90.00
_cell.angle_gamma   90.00
#
_symmetry.space_group_name_H-M   'P 1'
#
loop_
_entity.id
_entity.type
_entity.pdbx_description
1 polymer ?
#
loop_
_entity_poly.entity_id
_entity_poly.type
_entity_poly.pdbx_seq_one_letter_code
_entity_poly.pdbx_strand_id
1 'polypeptide(L)'
;GSQPMGAVGVSDKIYNAIVDNGPEHGVEFFHGYTYSGHPACVAASLATLDIYEKEDIFARAEKMSPYFLDAVFDAFKDVPAVTDIRGDGMMAAIDLAIDKTPGVRGYDAQKKTFANGVHIKFTGDCGIIAPALIAEEKHIDEMIQKIKDVVVKY
;
A
#
# COMPACT_ATOMS: atom_id res chain seq x y z
N GLY A 1 6.00 -8.77 -5.12
CA GLY A 1 5.94 -9.26 -3.76
C GLY A 1 6.07 -10.76 -3.56
N SER A 2 6.56 -11.56 -4.54
CA SER A 2 6.69 -13.01 -4.37
C SER A 2 7.86 -13.41 -3.46
N GLN A 3 8.83 -12.52 -3.26
CA GLN A 3 9.94 -12.70 -2.33
C GLN A 3 10.10 -11.44 -1.47
N PRO A 4 10.40 -11.59 -0.16
CA PRO A 4 10.61 -10.44 0.71
C PRO A 4 11.95 -9.79 0.38
N MET A 5 11.91 -8.52 -0.03
CA MET A 5 13.11 -7.72 -0.29
C MET A 5 12.81 -6.25 -0.05
N GLY A 6 13.80 -5.56 0.50
CA GLY A 6 13.83 -4.11 0.61
C GLY A 6 15.22 -3.60 0.28
N ALA A 7 15.32 -2.36 -0.18
CA ALA A 7 16.59 -1.69 -0.44
C ALA A 7 16.50 -0.24 0.00
N VAL A 8 17.64 0.28 0.46
CA VAL A 8 17.80 1.70 0.82
C VAL A 8 18.97 2.25 0.01
N GLY A 9 18.68 3.21 -0.86
CA GLY A 9 19.70 3.98 -1.57
C GLY A 9 20.15 5.14 -0.70
N VAL A 10 21.46 5.31 -0.56
CA VAL A 10 22.05 6.42 0.18
C VAL A 10 23.06 7.17 -0.68
N SER A 11 23.22 8.48 -0.45
CA SER A 11 24.27 9.25 -1.09
C SER A 11 25.65 8.94 -0.49
N ASP A 12 26.70 9.18 -1.26
CA ASP A 12 28.09 9.03 -0.78
C ASP A 12 28.35 9.82 0.50
N LYS A 13 27.74 10.98 0.65
CA LYS A 13 27.85 11.79 1.87
C LYS A 13 27.37 11.03 3.11
N ILE A 14 26.23 10.33 3.00
CA ILE A 14 25.67 9.55 4.11
C ILE A 14 26.51 8.30 4.34
N TYR A 15 26.89 7.60 3.27
CA TYR A 15 27.75 6.42 3.35
C TYR A 15 29.09 6.74 4.03
N ASN A 16 29.80 7.76 3.55
CA ASN A 16 31.09 8.15 4.11
C ASN A 16 30.97 8.62 5.57
N ALA A 17 29.91 9.34 5.92
CA ALA A 17 29.69 9.75 7.31
C ALA A 17 29.55 8.55 8.26
N ILE A 18 28.98 7.45 7.80
CA ILE A 18 28.87 6.20 8.59
C ILE A 18 30.21 5.50 8.67
N VAL A 19 30.91 5.33 7.54
CA VAL A 19 32.18 4.62 7.47
C VAL A 19 33.26 5.36 8.23
N ASP A 20 33.39 6.67 8.04
CA ASP A 20 34.44 7.50 8.67
C ASP A 20 34.28 7.60 10.19
N ASN A 21 33.08 7.39 10.71
CA ASN A 21 32.78 7.41 12.16
C ASN A 21 32.51 6.01 12.73
N GLY A 22 32.71 4.97 11.93
CA GLY A 22 32.60 3.59 12.38
C GLY A 22 33.72 3.22 13.40
N PRO A 23 33.59 2.09 14.08
CA PRO A 23 34.61 1.62 15.02
C PRO A 23 35.88 1.24 14.26
N GLU A 24 37.05 1.53 14.86
CA GLU A 24 38.38 1.18 14.29
C GLU A 24 38.52 -0.32 13.99
N HIS A 25 37.88 -1.15 14.83
CA HIS A 25 37.83 -2.60 14.65
C HIS A 25 36.38 -3.07 14.76
N GLY A 26 35.82 -3.57 13.65
CA GLY A 26 34.46 -4.09 13.63
C GLY A 26 33.70 -3.73 12.36
N VAL A 27 32.39 -3.85 12.43
CA VAL A 27 31.46 -3.50 11.34
C VAL A 27 31.11 -2.02 11.47
N GLU A 28 31.32 -1.24 10.41
CA GLU A 28 31.09 0.21 10.38
C GLU A 28 29.65 0.60 10.67
N PHE A 29 28.71 -0.25 10.30
CA PHE A 29 27.29 -0.07 10.61
C PHE A 29 26.70 -1.42 11.05
N PHE A 30 26.45 -1.57 12.35
CA PHE A 30 25.91 -2.82 12.88
C PHE A 30 24.40 -2.89 12.59
N HIS A 31 24.06 -3.60 11.53
CA HIS A 31 22.69 -3.89 11.11
C HIS A 31 22.61 -5.35 10.68
N GLY A 32 21.43 -6.00 10.83
CA GLY A 32 21.28 -7.42 10.52
C GLY A 32 21.30 -7.72 9.03
N TYR A 33 22.46 -7.97 8.45
CA TYR A 33 22.65 -8.26 7.01
C TYR A 33 22.67 -9.75 6.66
N THR A 34 22.29 -10.63 7.56
CA THR A 34 22.43 -12.09 7.38
C THR A 34 21.83 -12.61 6.07
N TYR A 35 20.69 -12.06 5.64
CA TYR A 35 20.01 -12.46 4.40
C TYR A 35 20.10 -11.38 3.29
N SER A 36 20.91 -10.35 3.49
CA SER A 36 21.14 -9.34 2.46
C SER A 36 21.75 -9.96 1.20
N GLY A 37 21.25 -9.52 0.04
CA GLY A 37 21.73 -10.05 -1.24
C GLY A 37 21.32 -11.50 -1.53
N HIS A 38 20.28 -12.03 -0.86
CA HIS A 38 19.81 -13.40 -1.09
C HIS A 38 19.49 -13.62 -2.58
N PRO A 39 20.12 -14.59 -3.26
CA PRO A 39 20.05 -14.71 -4.72
C PRO A 39 18.63 -14.83 -5.29
N ALA A 40 17.76 -15.61 -4.64
CA ALA A 40 16.37 -15.76 -5.09
C ALA A 40 15.57 -14.45 -4.95
N CYS A 41 15.79 -13.69 -3.86
CA CYS A 41 15.14 -12.41 -3.67
C CYS A 41 15.61 -11.37 -4.69
N VAL A 42 16.92 -11.32 -4.93
CA VAL A 42 17.53 -10.43 -5.95
C VAL A 42 16.99 -10.77 -7.35
N ALA A 43 16.99 -12.04 -7.74
CA ALA A 43 16.49 -12.47 -9.03
C ALA A 43 15.01 -12.12 -9.22
N ALA A 44 14.16 -12.34 -8.21
CA ALA A 44 12.75 -11.98 -8.25
C ALA A 44 12.54 -10.46 -8.36
N SER A 45 13.39 -9.68 -7.67
CA SER A 45 13.31 -8.20 -7.73
C SER A 45 13.73 -7.67 -9.09
N LEU A 46 14.81 -8.19 -9.68
CA LEU A 46 15.23 -7.82 -11.03
C LEU A 46 14.17 -8.15 -12.06
N ALA A 47 13.58 -9.36 -12.00
CA ALA A 47 12.48 -9.74 -12.87
C ALA A 47 11.26 -8.82 -12.71
N THR A 48 10.98 -8.35 -11.50
CA THR A 48 9.90 -7.38 -11.25
C THR A 48 10.18 -6.03 -11.90
N LEU A 49 11.42 -5.52 -11.77
CA LEU A 49 11.83 -4.27 -12.43
C LEU A 49 11.74 -4.38 -13.96
N ASP A 50 12.17 -5.50 -14.52
CA ASP A 50 12.05 -5.79 -15.95
C ASP A 50 10.58 -5.76 -16.43
N ILE A 51 9.66 -6.29 -15.64
CA ILE A 51 8.22 -6.25 -15.94
C ILE A 51 7.71 -4.82 -15.89
N TYR A 52 8.08 -4.04 -14.87
CA TYR A 52 7.68 -2.65 -14.75
C TYR A 52 8.07 -1.83 -15.98
N GLU A 53 9.30 -2.04 -16.48
CA GLU A 53 9.79 -1.37 -17.68
C GLU A 53 9.11 -1.88 -18.96
N LYS A 54 9.06 -3.20 -19.19
CA LYS A 54 8.52 -3.81 -20.41
C LYS A 54 7.02 -3.60 -20.59
N GLU A 55 6.26 -3.58 -19.52
CA GLU A 55 4.80 -3.44 -19.54
C GLU A 55 4.34 -2.02 -19.23
N ASP A 56 5.28 -1.06 -19.06
CA ASP A 56 5.00 0.34 -18.77
C ASP A 56 4.02 0.52 -17.60
N ILE A 57 4.24 -0.24 -16.54
CA ILE A 57 3.30 -0.38 -15.41
C ILE A 57 3.03 0.96 -14.73
N PHE A 58 4.05 1.83 -14.60
CA PHE A 58 3.88 3.12 -13.94
C PHE A 58 3.04 4.10 -14.78
N ALA A 59 3.26 4.18 -16.10
CA ALA A 59 2.43 5.02 -16.95
C ALA A 59 0.99 4.50 -17.05
N ARG A 60 0.81 3.17 -17.00
CA ARG A 60 -0.52 2.56 -16.87
C ARG A 60 -1.21 2.98 -15.57
N ALA A 61 -0.51 2.91 -14.45
CA ALA A 61 -1.03 3.33 -13.15
C ALA A 61 -1.37 4.83 -13.11
N GLU A 62 -0.52 5.68 -13.71
CA GLU A 62 -0.79 7.12 -13.84
C GLU A 62 -2.08 7.40 -14.61
N LYS A 63 -2.32 6.71 -15.71
CA LYS A 63 -3.57 6.84 -16.50
C LYS A 63 -4.81 6.34 -15.73
N MET A 64 -4.66 5.30 -14.90
CA MET A 64 -5.77 4.73 -14.12
C MET A 64 -6.08 5.55 -12.87
N SER A 65 -5.12 6.30 -12.35
CA SER A 65 -5.23 7.04 -11.10
C SER A 65 -6.46 7.96 -11.02
N PRO A 66 -6.76 8.84 -12.01
CA PRO A 66 -7.94 9.69 -11.95
C PRO A 66 -9.24 8.89 -11.83
N TYR A 67 -9.38 7.85 -12.65
CA TYR A 67 -10.55 6.97 -12.58
C TYR A 67 -10.72 6.33 -11.20
N PHE A 68 -9.63 5.79 -10.65
CA PHE A 68 -9.65 5.15 -9.34
C PHE A 68 -10.03 6.12 -8.22
N LEU A 69 -9.43 7.31 -8.21
CA LEU A 69 -9.67 8.31 -7.16
C LEU A 69 -11.10 8.87 -7.25
N ASP A 70 -11.59 9.16 -8.46
CA ASP A 70 -12.96 9.61 -8.68
C ASP A 70 -13.98 8.53 -8.25
N ALA A 71 -13.74 7.27 -8.60
CA ALA A 71 -14.60 6.16 -8.22
C ALA A 71 -14.66 5.97 -6.70
N VAL A 72 -13.53 6.10 -5.99
CA VAL A 72 -13.51 6.06 -4.51
C VAL A 72 -14.28 7.25 -3.94
N PHE A 73 -14.00 8.47 -4.41
CA PHE A 73 -14.67 9.66 -3.92
C PHE A 73 -16.20 9.58 -4.11
N ASP A 74 -16.64 9.25 -5.32
CA ASP A 74 -18.07 9.15 -5.65
C ASP A 74 -18.79 8.03 -4.89
N ALA A 75 -18.08 6.95 -4.59
CA ALA A 75 -18.67 5.86 -3.83
C ALA A 75 -18.93 6.23 -2.36
N PHE A 76 -18.08 7.05 -1.75
CA PHE A 76 -18.06 7.21 -0.29
C PHE A 76 -18.41 8.61 0.21
N LYS A 77 -18.43 9.65 -0.65
CA LYS A 77 -18.69 11.06 -0.26
C LYS A 77 -19.99 11.28 0.50
N ASP A 78 -21.02 10.49 0.21
CA ASP A 78 -22.35 10.61 0.81
C ASP A 78 -22.64 9.51 1.84
N VAL A 79 -21.63 8.73 2.25
CA VAL A 79 -21.78 7.67 3.25
C VAL A 79 -21.61 8.26 4.65
N PRO A 80 -22.65 8.29 5.51
CA PRO A 80 -22.59 8.98 6.80
C PRO A 80 -21.50 8.49 7.75
N ALA A 81 -21.10 7.22 7.61
CA ALA A 81 -20.03 6.65 8.41
C ALA A 81 -18.62 7.07 7.97
N VAL A 82 -18.49 7.69 6.79
CA VAL A 82 -17.19 8.15 6.26
C VAL A 82 -16.99 9.62 6.60
N THR A 83 -15.91 9.94 7.29
CA THR A 83 -15.60 11.29 7.76
C THR A 83 -14.52 11.98 6.93
N ASP A 84 -13.70 11.22 6.22
CA ASP A 84 -12.69 11.76 5.32
C ASP A 84 -12.39 10.78 4.18
N ILE A 85 -12.07 11.34 3.01
CA ILE A 85 -11.63 10.58 1.82
C ILE A 85 -10.42 11.30 1.26
N ARG A 86 -9.33 10.58 1.07
CA ARG A 86 -8.09 11.12 0.50
C ARG A 86 -7.37 10.08 -0.34
N GLY A 87 -6.53 10.53 -1.24
CA GLY A 87 -5.74 9.61 -2.07
C GLY A 87 -4.77 10.32 -2.99
N ASP A 88 -3.84 9.53 -3.51
CA ASP A 88 -2.88 9.93 -4.53
C ASP A 88 -2.47 8.70 -5.35
N GLY A 89 -2.35 8.85 -6.66
CA GLY A 89 -2.03 7.74 -7.54
C GLY A 89 -3.02 6.57 -7.43
N MET A 90 -2.52 5.39 -7.20
CA MET A 90 -3.30 4.16 -7.01
C MET A 90 -3.47 3.79 -5.53
N MET A 91 -3.52 4.77 -4.67
CA MET A 91 -3.78 4.58 -3.24
C MET A 91 -4.81 5.60 -2.75
N ALA A 92 -5.82 5.12 -2.06
CA ALA A 92 -6.81 5.96 -1.39
C ALA A 92 -7.07 5.47 0.03
N ALA A 93 -7.63 6.34 0.85
CA ALA A 93 -8.05 6.01 2.19
C ALA A 93 -9.41 6.62 2.50
N ILE A 94 -10.20 5.90 3.28
CA ILE A 94 -11.44 6.37 3.88
C ILE A 94 -11.34 6.28 5.40
N ASP A 95 -11.65 7.35 6.10
CA ASP A 95 -11.73 7.33 7.55
C ASP A 95 -13.17 7.11 7.98
N LEU A 96 -13.37 6.12 8.85
CA LEU A 96 -14.69 5.84 9.42
C LEU A 96 -14.86 6.61 10.73
N ALA A 97 -16.06 7.15 10.93
CA ALA A 97 -16.42 7.78 12.21
C ALA A 97 -16.18 6.79 13.36
N ILE A 98 -15.53 7.28 14.41
CA ILE A 98 -15.28 6.50 15.63
C ILE A 98 -16.63 6.16 16.26
N ASP A 99 -16.83 4.88 16.60
CA ASP A 99 -17.97 4.45 17.42
C ASP A 99 -17.65 4.66 18.90
N LYS A 100 -17.62 3.63 19.71
CA LYS A 100 -17.37 3.72 21.17
C LYS A 100 -15.88 3.84 21.50
N THR A 101 -15.04 3.16 20.74
CA THR A 101 -13.60 3.10 20.95
C THR A 101 -12.89 3.17 19.60
N PRO A 102 -11.81 3.97 19.46
CA PRO A 102 -11.02 4.02 18.24
C PRO A 102 -10.54 2.63 17.80
N GLY A 103 -10.63 2.35 16.51
CA GLY A 103 -10.18 1.11 15.88
C GLY A 103 -11.17 -0.05 15.91
N VAL A 104 -12.23 0.03 16.72
CA VAL A 104 -13.23 -1.07 16.80
C VAL A 104 -14.02 -1.18 15.51
N ARG A 105 -14.48 -0.05 14.95
CA ARG A 105 -15.22 -0.04 13.69
C ARG A 105 -14.35 -0.49 12.52
N GLY A 106 -13.11 0.02 12.42
CA GLY A 106 -12.18 -0.39 11.38
C GLY A 106 -11.85 -1.88 11.44
N TYR A 107 -11.63 -2.43 12.62
CA TYR A 107 -11.40 -3.87 12.76
C TYR A 107 -12.61 -4.71 12.34
N ASP A 108 -13.82 -4.29 12.70
CA ASP A 108 -15.04 -4.96 12.27
C ASP A 108 -15.26 -4.83 10.75
N ALA A 109 -15.01 -3.65 10.18
CA ALA A 109 -15.06 -3.40 8.74
C ALA A 109 -14.06 -4.28 7.98
N GLN A 110 -12.82 -4.42 8.47
CA GLN A 110 -11.81 -5.30 7.86
C GLN A 110 -12.30 -6.75 7.76
N LYS A 111 -12.90 -7.28 8.82
CA LYS A 111 -13.45 -8.65 8.80
C LYS A 111 -14.61 -8.80 7.83
N LYS A 112 -15.52 -7.82 7.82
CA LYS A 112 -16.70 -7.84 6.97
C LYS A 112 -16.35 -7.66 5.48
N THR A 113 -15.42 -6.77 5.16
CA THR A 113 -14.94 -6.62 3.78
C THR A 113 -14.24 -7.88 3.30
N PHE A 114 -13.41 -8.51 4.15
CA PHE A 114 -12.80 -9.79 3.82
C PHE A 114 -13.84 -10.88 3.56
N ALA A 115 -14.85 -10.99 4.41
CA ALA A 115 -15.96 -11.93 4.23
C ALA A 115 -16.80 -11.63 2.97
N ASN A 116 -16.85 -10.35 2.54
CA ASN A 116 -17.50 -9.92 1.30
C ASN A 116 -16.62 -10.08 0.04
N GLY A 117 -15.44 -10.69 0.19
CA GLY A 117 -14.55 -11.05 -0.92
C GLY A 117 -13.58 -9.93 -1.35
N VAL A 118 -13.32 -8.95 -0.47
CA VAL A 118 -12.28 -7.94 -0.71
C VAL A 118 -11.40 -7.76 0.52
N HIS A 119 -10.10 -7.84 0.33
CA HIS A 119 -9.13 -7.61 1.38
C HIS A 119 -8.56 -6.20 1.30
N ILE A 120 -8.91 -5.36 2.27
CA ILE A 120 -8.29 -4.05 2.49
C ILE A 120 -7.72 -3.98 3.90
N LYS A 121 -6.71 -3.15 4.09
CA LYS A 121 -6.11 -2.93 5.40
C LYS A 121 -6.84 -1.82 6.13
N PHE A 122 -7.17 -2.04 7.40
CA PHE A 122 -7.53 -0.97 8.32
C PHE A 122 -6.42 -0.70 9.32
N THR A 123 -6.13 0.58 9.56
CA THR A 123 -5.24 1.05 10.63
C THR A 123 -6.06 1.97 11.52
N GLY A 124 -6.40 1.51 12.73
CA GLY A 124 -7.47 2.16 13.48
C GLY A 124 -8.79 2.09 12.69
N ASP A 125 -9.43 3.22 12.49
CA ASP A 125 -10.67 3.33 11.71
C ASP A 125 -10.42 3.82 10.27
N CYS A 126 -9.16 3.88 9.83
CA CYS A 126 -8.75 4.27 8.47
C CYS A 126 -8.62 3.03 7.58
N GLY A 127 -9.46 2.92 6.57
CA GLY A 127 -9.41 1.89 5.53
C GLY A 127 -8.52 2.32 4.36
N ILE A 128 -7.47 1.55 4.05
CA ILE A 128 -6.53 1.81 2.97
C ILE A 128 -6.90 0.96 1.77
N ILE A 129 -7.20 1.61 0.65
CA ILE A 129 -7.60 1.00 -0.62
C ILE A 129 -6.44 1.16 -1.61
N ALA A 130 -5.81 0.06 -2.00
CA ALA A 130 -4.66 0.07 -2.90
C ALA A 130 -4.75 -1.16 -3.83
N PRO A 131 -5.39 -1.03 -4.99
CA PRO A 131 -5.47 -2.10 -5.97
C PRO A 131 -4.09 -2.39 -6.59
N ALA A 132 -3.94 -3.57 -7.18
CA ALA A 132 -2.76 -3.87 -7.97
C ALA A 132 -2.61 -2.87 -9.12
N LEU A 133 -1.38 -2.46 -9.46
CA LEU A 133 -1.11 -1.49 -10.53
C LEU A 133 -1.59 -1.98 -11.92
N ILE A 134 -1.85 -3.27 -12.08
CA ILE A 134 -2.42 -3.89 -13.29
C ILE A 134 -3.96 -4.00 -13.25
N ALA A 135 -4.61 -3.45 -12.22
CA ALA A 135 -6.07 -3.47 -12.15
C ALA A 135 -6.70 -2.76 -13.36
N GLU A 136 -7.84 -3.27 -13.80
CA GLU A 136 -8.70 -2.65 -14.80
C GLU A 136 -9.89 -2.00 -14.11
N GLU A 137 -10.61 -1.11 -14.79
CA GLU A 137 -11.79 -0.43 -14.26
C GLU A 137 -12.79 -1.39 -13.59
N LYS A 138 -13.11 -2.51 -14.26
CA LYS A 138 -14.02 -3.52 -13.71
C LYS A 138 -13.58 -4.09 -12.35
N HIS A 139 -12.27 -4.20 -12.12
CA HIS A 139 -11.73 -4.70 -10.85
C HIS A 139 -11.82 -3.62 -9.76
N ILE A 140 -11.63 -2.35 -10.15
CA ILE A 140 -11.79 -1.20 -9.27
C ILE A 140 -13.26 -1.08 -8.85
N ASP A 141 -14.18 -1.15 -9.80
CA ASP A 141 -15.62 -1.07 -9.55
C ASP A 141 -16.12 -2.18 -8.62
N GLU A 142 -15.71 -3.43 -8.90
CA GLU A 142 -16.07 -4.57 -8.06
C GLU A 142 -15.53 -4.40 -6.63
N MET A 143 -14.26 -4.01 -6.50
CA MET A 143 -13.63 -3.80 -5.20
C MET A 143 -14.35 -2.69 -4.42
N ILE A 144 -14.59 -1.54 -5.03
CA ILE A 144 -15.24 -0.39 -4.41
C ILE A 144 -16.66 -0.76 -3.99
N GLN A 145 -17.42 -1.43 -4.86
CA GLN A 145 -18.79 -1.84 -4.55
C GLN A 145 -18.82 -2.77 -3.33
N LYS A 146 -17.95 -3.76 -3.27
CA LYS A 146 -17.85 -4.69 -2.13
C LYS A 146 -17.48 -3.99 -0.82
N ILE A 147 -16.61 -2.98 -0.87
CA ILE A 147 -16.28 -2.18 0.31
C ILE A 147 -17.49 -1.35 0.72
N LYS A 148 -18.15 -0.70 -0.23
CA LYS A 148 -19.35 0.13 0.00
C LYS A 148 -20.47 -0.66 0.65
N ASP A 149 -20.75 -1.88 0.19
CA ASP A 149 -21.77 -2.78 0.74
C ASP A 149 -21.60 -3.07 2.23
N VAL A 150 -20.38 -2.94 2.73
CA VAL A 150 -20.06 -3.08 4.16
C VAL A 150 -20.15 -1.75 4.87
N VAL A 151 -19.52 -0.71 4.33
CA VAL A 151 -19.36 0.58 5.01
C VAL A 151 -20.68 1.33 5.18
N VAL A 152 -21.60 1.22 4.25
CA VAL A 152 -22.93 1.84 4.34
C VAL A 152 -23.82 1.29 5.48
N LYS A 153 -23.41 0.20 6.12
CA LYS A 153 -24.15 -0.43 7.24
C LYS A 153 -23.75 0.11 8.61
N TYR A 154 -22.82 1.04 8.66
CA TYR A 154 -22.39 1.73 9.87
C TYR A 154 -23.06 3.10 9.99
#